data_5ac4137626fa696cc2f19d5014975bf5
#
_entry.id   5ac4137626fa696cc2f19d5014975bf5
#
_cell.length_a   1.000
_cell.length_b   1.000
_cell.length_c   1.000
_cell.angle_alpha   90.00
_cell.angle_beta   90.00
_cell.angle_gamma   90.00
#
_symmetry.space_group_name_H-M   'P 1'
#
loop_
_entity.id
_entity.type
_entity.pdbx_description
1 polymer ?
#
loop_
_entity_poly.entity_id
_entity_poly.type
_entity_poly.pdbx_seq_one_letter_code
_entity_poly.pdbx_strand_id
1 'polypeptide(L)'
;MKSSKFTSTPLFPRQALVALLLPLIAEQALSVTIGLADTLMVSSVGEAAVSGVSLVDSFNTLMIQIMSALATGGAVVTSQNIGHQEPKNAKAAAAQILFVLSSFSVLVAAVVIGGRHAILRGIFGSIDADVMRYAETYFLLSALSYPFIGLYNAGAALFRAQGNSKISMLSSLVMNVVNIGGNAVLIYGFGMGVMGAALASLVSRAIACAVVLYLLQKPGCALRVDSLRAMAPNGGLIRRILRVGIPAGIENGMFQIGKLSVSSLTSTLGTAAIAANAVANTTTTFLNIPANAVGMAALTVVGQCLGAGEKEQAVYYSRRLMLTAYCGAWVMNLSAFFFANRFAVSLFNLSPEAQAMALDIMVWFNIVSLFVWPSSFTLPNILRAAGDARFTMTVSIVSMWAFRVGFCYLAVLCFGGGLLSIWMGMYLDWVFRSLCFYLRFRRGSWLEQSVI
;
A
#
# COMPACT_ATOMS: atom_id res chain seq x y z
N MET A 1 -3.82 27.22 21.53
CA MET A 1 -3.27 27.13 20.15
C MET A 1 -3.84 28.27 19.32
N LYS A 2 -3.03 29.29 18.99
CA LYS A 2 -3.47 30.41 18.20
C LYS A 2 -3.88 29.93 16.81
N SER A 3 -5.12 30.22 16.42
CA SER A 3 -5.60 30.02 15.05
C SER A 3 -4.66 30.81 14.15
N SER A 4 -3.90 30.16 13.27
CA SER A 4 -3.19 30.83 12.20
C SER A 4 -4.24 31.56 11.37
N LYS A 5 -4.18 32.86 11.35
CA LYS A 5 -5.05 33.69 10.49
C LYS A 5 -4.58 33.43 9.06
N PHE A 6 -5.23 32.53 8.34
CA PHE A 6 -5.10 32.43 6.91
C PHE A 6 -5.64 33.74 6.30
N THR A 7 -5.02 34.19 5.27
CA THR A 7 -5.55 35.30 4.45
C THR A 7 -6.76 34.84 3.62
N SER A 8 -6.94 33.52 3.45
CA SER A 8 -8.01 32.86 2.71
C SER A 8 -8.83 31.90 3.60
N THR A 9 -10.03 31.54 3.16
CA THR A 9 -10.87 30.56 3.86
C THR A 9 -10.19 29.19 3.90
N PRO A 10 -10.25 28.43 5.02
CA PRO A 10 -9.68 27.10 5.13
C PRO A 10 -10.29 26.13 4.10
N LEU A 11 -9.45 25.54 3.22
CA LEU A 11 -9.88 24.58 2.21
C LEU A 11 -10.47 23.30 2.82
N PHE A 12 -9.93 22.89 3.96
CA PHE A 12 -10.38 21.68 4.68
C PHE A 12 -10.77 22.02 6.12
N PRO A 13 -12.06 22.26 6.40
CA PRO A 13 -12.53 22.38 7.77
C PRO A 13 -12.31 21.07 8.53
N ARG A 14 -12.26 21.16 9.86
CA ARG A 14 -11.99 19.99 10.73
C ARG A 14 -12.90 18.80 10.44
N GLN A 15 -14.16 19.05 10.17
CA GLN A 15 -15.16 18.01 9.84
C GLN A 15 -14.79 17.28 8.53
N ALA A 16 -14.35 18.00 7.50
CA ALA A 16 -13.94 17.40 6.24
C ALA A 16 -12.70 16.51 6.39
N LEU A 17 -11.71 16.90 7.23
CA LEU A 17 -10.56 16.06 7.52
C LEU A 17 -10.95 14.76 8.25
N VAL A 18 -11.85 14.83 9.23
CA VAL A 18 -12.35 13.65 9.94
C VAL A 18 -13.14 12.75 9.00
N ALA A 19 -14.02 13.34 8.16
CA ALA A 19 -14.80 12.60 7.16
C ALA A 19 -13.92 11.92 6.09
N LEU A 20 -12.73 12.46 5.82
CA LEU A 20 -11.74 11.84 4.94
C LEU A 20 -10.96 10.73 5.65
N LEU A 21 -10.50 10.96 6.88
CA LEU A 21 -9.59 10.07 7.61
C LEU A 21 -10.26 8.80 8.13
N LEU A 22 -11.46 8.91 8.74
CA LEU A 22 -12.13 7.75 9.34
C LEU A 22 -12.41 6.62 8.33
N PRO A 23 -12.97 6.89 7.14
CA PRO A 23 -13.15 5.84 6.14
C PRO A 23 -11.83 5.26 5.65
N LEU A 24 -10.74 6.06 5.56
CA LEU A 24 -9.43 5.55 5.15
C LEU A 24 -8.83 4.60 6.19
N ILE A 25 -9.01 4.90 7.48
CA ILE A 25 -8.58 3.99 8.54
C ILE A 25 -9.35 2.65 8.43
N ALA A 26 -10.66 2.72 8.23
CA ALA A 26 -11.49 1.53 8.03
C ALA A 26 -11.09 0.76 6.76
N GLU A 27 -10.82 1.45 5.64
CA GLU A 27 -10.34 0.83 4.39
C GLU A 27 -9.01 0.10 4.60
N GLN A 28 -8.06 0.70 5.32
CA GLN A 28 -6.78 0.06 5.64
C GLN A 28 -6.96 -1.18 6.55
N ALA A 29 -7.84 -1.09 7.54
CA ALA A 29 -8.16 -2.23 8.40
C ALA A 29 -8.79 -3.39 7.60
N LEU A 30 -9.74 -3.09 6.72
CA LEU A 30 -10.33 -4.06 5.81
C LEU A 30 -9.31 -4.72 4.89
N SER A 31 -8.35 -3.95 4.35
CA SER A 31 -7.29 -4.46 3.48
C SER A 31 -6.38 -5.47 4.19
N VAL A 32 -6.07 -5.25 5.46
CA VAL A 32 -5.29 -6.20 6.26
C VAL A 32 -6.10 -7.45 6.59
N THR A 33 -7.38 -7.28 6.93
CA THR A 33 -8.28 -8.39 7.30
C THR A 33 -8.50 -9.37 6.16
N ILE A 34 -8.66 -8.90 4.91
CA ILE A 34 -8.86 -9.78 3.75
C ILE A 34 -7.64 -10.68 3.53
N GLY A 35 -6.43 -10.13 3.62
CA GLY A 35 -5.21 -10.92 3.44
C GLY A 35 -5.05 -12.04 4.48
N LEU A 36 -5.45 -11.77 5.74
CA LEU A 36 -5.45 -12.77 6.79
C LEU A 36 -6.53 -13.84 6.56
N ALA A 37 -7.75 -13.43 6.20
CA ALA A 37 -8.85 -14.35 5.92
C ALA A 37 -8.51 -15.29 4.76
N ASP A 38 -7.97 -14.77 3.66
CA ASP A 38 -7.55 -15.58 2.51
C ASP A 38 -6.51 -16.64 2.92
N THR A 39 -5.48 -16.24 3.66
CA THR A 39 -4.43 -17.16 4.11
C THR A 39 -5.00 -18.25 5.02
N LEU A 40 -5.88 -17.90 5.96
CA LEU A 40 -6.51 -18.86 6.87
C LEU A 40 -7.43 -19.82 6.14
N MET A 41 -8.21 -19.35 5.16
CA MET A 41 -9.13 -20.20 4.41
C MET A 41 -8.38 -21.16 3.46
N VAL A 42 -7.32 -20.69 2.82
CA VAL A 42 -6.47 -21.55 1.96
C VAL A 42 -5.71 -22.58 2.79
N SER A 43 -5.34 -22.29 4.04
CA SER A 43 -4.62 -23.24 4.89
C SER A 43 -5.42 -24.54 5.18
N SER A 44 -6.74 -24.46 5.10
CA SER A 44 -7.59 -25.65 5.23
C SER A 44 -7.50 -26.66 4.07
N VAL A 45 -6.93 -26.25 2.93
CA VAL A 45 -6.79 -27.08 1.73
C VAL A 45 -5.55 -27.99 1.80
N GLY A 46 -4.51 -27.57 2.54
CA GLY A 46 -3.29 -28.35 2.77
C GLY A 46 -2.01 -27.55 2.47
N GLU A 47 -0.86 -28.11 2.86
CA GLU A 47 0.45 -27.45 2.80
C GLU A 47 0.89 -27.09 1.38
N ALA A 48 0.70 -27.98 0.41
CA ALA A 48 1.05 -27.74 -0.99
C ALA A 48 0.23 -26.59 -1.59
N ALA A 49 -1.04 -26.47 -1.19
CA ALA A 49 -1.92 -25.38 -1.60
C ALA A 49 -1.45 -24.05 -1.03
N VAL A 50 -1.15 -23.99 0.27
CA VAL A 50 -0.63 -22.79 0.93
C VAL A 50 0.68 -22.34 0.30
N SER A 51 1.59 -23.29 0.04
CA SER A 51 2.88 -23.00 -0.59
C SER A 51 2.71 -22.44 -1.98
N GLY A 52 1.89 -23.07 -2.84
CA GLY A 52 1.63 -22.59 -4.20
C GLY A 52 1.00 -21.20 -4.23
N VAL A 53 0.00 -20.94 -3.38
CA VAL A 53 -0.66 -19.64 -3.25
C VAL A 53 0.31 -18.57 -2.75
N SER A 54 1.11 -18.85 -1.72
CA SER A 54 2.06 -17.90 -1.13
C SER A 54 3.13 -17.43 -2.11
N LEU A 55 3.62 -18.34 -2.97
CA LEU A 55 4.57 -18.01 -4.03
C LEU A 55 3.96 -16.99 -5.00
N VAL A 56 2.76 -17.26 -5.47
CA VAL A 56 2.04 -16.38 -6.39
C VAL A 56 1.64 -15.07 -5.73
N ASP A 57 1.24 -15.08 -4.46
CA ASP A 57 0.85 -13.86 -3.73
C ASP A 57 2.02 -12.88 -3.54
N SER A 58 3.24 -13.38 -3.46
CA SER A 58 4.43 -12.52 -3.47
C SER A 58 4.51 -11.71 -4.77
N PHE A 59 4.25 -12.35 -5.91
CA PHE A 59 4.20 -11.68 -7.21
C PHE A 59 2.96 -10.78 -7.35
N ASN A 60 1.78 -11.26 -6.94
CA ASN A 60 0.54 -10.48 -6.94
C ASN A 60 0.70 -9.18 -6.14
N THR A 61 1.28 -9.26 -4.95
CA THR A 61 1.54 -8.10 -4.10
C THR A 61 2.42 -7.08 -4.81
N LEU A 62 3.49 -7.51 -5.47
CA LEU A 62 4.36 -6.63 -6.26
C LEU A 62 3.57 -5.91 -7.35
N MET A 63 2.77 -6.64 -8.13
CA MET A 63 1.97 -6.05 -9.22
C MET A 63 0.92 -5.08 -8.71
N ILE A 64 0.21 -5.42 -7.64
CA ILE A 64 -0.80 -4.56 -7.01
C ILE A 64 -0.15 -3.28 -6.47
N GLN A 65 1.03 -3.37 -5.86
CA GLN A 65 1.77 -2.21 -5.35
C GLN A 65 2.22 -1.28 -6.48
N ILE A 66 2.63 -1.81 -7.63
CA ILE A 66 2.98 -1.00 -8.81
C ILE A 66 1.73 -0.31 -9.35
N MET A 67 0.59 -1.01 -9.47
CA MET A 67 -0.68 -0.42 -9.92
C MET A 67 -1.17 0.66 -8.94
N SER A 68 -1.06 0.44 -7.65
CA SER A 68 -1.39 1.42 -6.60
C SER A 68 -0.50 2.67 -6.68
N ALA A 69 0.78 2.50 -6.98
CA ALA A 69 1.71 3.61 -7.17
C ALA A 69 1.37 4.45 -8.42
N LEU A 70 1.00 3.80 -9.53
CA LEU A 70 0.52 4.48 -10.73
C LEU A 70 -0.79 5.23 -10.43
N ALA A 71 -1.72 4.62 -9.67
CA ALA A 71 -2.94 5.26 -9.21
C ALA A 71 -2.66 6.50 -8.35
N THR A 72 -1.63 6.44 -7.49
CA THR A 72 -1.16 7.58 -6.70
C THR A 72 -0.71 8.74 -7.60
N GLY A 73 0.02 8.45 -8.67
CA GLY A 73 0.41 9.47 -9.66
C GLY A 73 -0.79 10.20 -10.26
N GLY A 74 -1.82 9.44 -10.65
CA GLY A 74 -3.07 10.00 -11.13
C GLY A 74 -3.84 10.79 -10.08
N ALA A 75 -3.90 10.30 -8.85
CA ALA A 75 -4.54 10.99 -7.74
C ALA A 75 -3.88 12.35 -7.44
N VAL A 76 -2.54 12.43 -7.50
CA VAL A 76 -1.80 13.69 -7.30
C VAL A 76 -2.14 14.70 -8.40
N VAL A 77 -2.07 14.31 -9.68
CA VAL A 77 -2.41 15.21 -10.80
C VAL A 77 -3.86 15.66 -10.72
N THR A 78 -4.78 14.75 -10.41
CA THR A 78 -6.21 15.04 -10.28
C THR A 78 -6.50 15.99 -9.11
N SER A 79 -5.91 15.72 -7.91
CA SER A 79 -6.12 16.57 -6.73
C SER A 79 -5.56 17.99 -6.92
N GLN A 80 -4.42 18.14 -7.59
CA GLN A 80 -3.90 19.48 -7.91
C GLN A 80 -4.82 20.21 -8.89
N ASN A 81 -5.36 19.56 -9.95
CA ASN A 81 -6.33 20.18 -10.86
C ASN A 81 -7.65 20.53 -10.17
N ILE A 82 -8.12 19.72 -9.19
CA ILE A 82 -9.29 20.05 -8.37
C ILE A 82 -9.00 21.32 -7.55
N GLY A 83 -7.84 21.39 -6.91
CA GLY A 83 -7.41 22.56 -6.13
C GLY A 83 -7.33 23.82 -7.00
N HIS A 84 -6.82 23.70 -8.21
CA HIS A 84 -6.72 24.81 -9.18
C HIS A 84 -8.08 25.24 -9.77
N GLN A 85 -9.16 24.60 -9.37
CA GLN A 85 -10.53 24.84 -9.84
C GLN A 85 -10.70 24.68 -11.36
N GLU A 86 -9.96 23.76 -11.95
CA GLU A 86 -10.06 23.41 -13.38
C GLU A 86 -10.77 22.05 -13.59
N PRO A 87 -12.10 22.03 -13.57
CA PRO A 87 -12.85 20.76 -13.63
C PRO A 87 -12.64 20.00 -14.95
N LYS A 88 -12.37 20.70 -16.04
CA LYS A 88 -12.07 20.08 -17.34
C LYS A 88 -10.76 19.29 -17.28
N ASN A 89 -9.70 19.89 -16.74
CA ASN A 89 -8.40 19.24 -16.62
C ASN A 89 -8.42 18.12 -15.56
N ALA A 90 -9.19 18.29 -14.48
CA ALA A 90 -9.39 17.25 -13.49
C ALA A 90 -10.09 16.01 -14.09
N LYS A 91 -11.15 16.20 -14.91
CA LYS A 91 -11.82 15.11 -15.63
C LYS A 91 -10.91 14.46 -16.67
N ALA A 92 -10.13 15.26 -17.41
CA ALA A 92 -9.16 14.72 -18.36
C ALA A 92 -8.09 13.89 -17.65
N ALA A 93 -7.55 14.33 -16.49
CA ALA A 93 -6.61 13.58 -15.69
C ALA A 93 -7.25 12.27 -15.17
N ALA A 94 -8.51 12.30 -14.74
CA ALA A 94 -9.26 11.12 -14.33
C ALA A 94 -9.42 10.10 -15.47
N ALA A 95 -9.72 10.55 -16.68
CA ALA A 95 -9.78 9.68 -17.83
C ALA A 95 -8.43 9.05 -18.18
N GLN A 96 -7.33 9.83 -18.10
CA GLN A 96 -5.98 9.34 -18.39
C GLN A 96 -5.49 8.32 -17.35
N ILE A 97 -5.82 8.46 -16.07
CA ILE A 97 -5.42 7.45 -15.08
C ILE A 97 -6.15 6.12 -15.31
N LEU A 98 -7.45 6.17 -15.68
CA LEU A 98 -8.20 4.97 -16.06
C LEU A 98 -7.58 4.32 -17.30
N PHE A 99 -7.19 5.10 -18.31
CA PHE A 99 -6.52 4.59 -19.50
C PHE A 99 -5.16 3.96 -19.18
N VAL A 100 -4.30 4.64 -18.42
CA VAL A 100 -2.96 4.15 -18.06
C VAL A 100 -3.06 2.85 -17.26
N LEU A 101 -3.94 2.80 -16.25
CA LEU A 101 -4.05 1.60 -15.42
C LEU A 101 -4.74 0.44 -16.14
N SER A 102 -5.75 0.70 -16.99
CA SER A 102 -6.34 -0.36 -17.80
C SER A 102 -5.32 -0.94 -18.79
N SER A 103 -4.60 -0.09 -19.51
CA SER A 103 -3.58 -0.54 -20.47
C SER A 103 -2.45 -1.30 -19.79
N PHE A 104 -1.92 -0.77 -18.68
CA PHE A 104 -0.85 -1.42 -17.92
C PHE A 104 -1.30 -2.77 -17.35
N SER A 105 -2.48 -2.84 -16.73
CA SER A 105 -2.98 -4.07 -16.10
C SER A 105 -3.34 -5.14 -17.13
N VAL A 106 -3.90 -4.76 -18.28
CA VAL A 106 -4.14 -5.70 -19.39
C VAL A 106 -2.83 -6.22 -19.98
N LEU A 107 -1.83 -5.34 -20.16
CA LEU A 107 -0.51 -5.77 -20.64
C LEU A 107 0.13 -6.77 -19.68
N VAL A 108 0.13 -6.46 -18.38
CA VAL A 108 0.68 -7.36 -17.36
C VAL A 108 -0.09 -8.68 -17.31
N ALA A 109 -1.43 -8.63 -17.40
CA ALA A 109 -2.25 -9.83 -17.45
C ALA A 109 -1.89 -10.71 -18.66
N ALA A 110 -1.77 -10.12 -19.84
CA ALA A 110 -1.39 -10.84 -21.07
C ALA A 110 -0.01 -11.49 -20.96
N VAL A 111 1.00 -10.77 -20.44
CA VAL A 111 2.35 -11.28 -20.22
C VAL A 111 2.35 -12.42 -19.22
N VAL A 112 1.63 -12.28 -18.11
CA VAL A 112 1.56 -13.33 -17.07
C VAL A 112 0.79 -14.55 -17.57
N ILE A 113 -0.33 -14.39 -18.24
CA ILE A 113 -1.12 -15.50 -18.78
C ILE A 113 -0.29 -16.29 -19.81
N GLY A 114 0.37 -15.59 -20.74
CA GLY A 114 1.21 -16.22 -21.77
C GLY A 114 2.48 -16.85 -21.24
N GLY A 115 3.11 -16.23 -20.21
CA GLY A 115 4.41 -16.62 -19.67
C GLY A 115 4.36 -17.34 -18.32
N ARG A 116 3.16 -17.64 -17.76
CA ARG A 116 3.01 -18.11 -16.36
C ARG A 116 3.96 -19.25 -15.96
N HIS A 117 4.10 -20.26 -16.82
CA HIS A 117 4.96 -21.40 -16.58
C HIS A 117 6.45 -21.02 -16.55
N ALA A 118 6.88 -20.21 -17.51
CA ALA A 118 8.26 -19.71 -17.58
C ALA A 118 8.57 -18.77 -16.40
N ILE A 119 7.62 -17.89 -16.03
CA ILE A 119 7.77 -16.97 -14.90
C ILE A 119 7.90 -17.74 -13.58
N LEU A 120 7.00 -18.71 -13.31
CA LEU A 120 7.05 -19.49 -12.07
C LEU A 120 8.33 -20.33 -11.99
N ARG A 121 8.73 -21.00 -13.08
CA ARG A 121 9.99 -21.75 -13.12
C ARG A 121 11.22 -20.86 -13.00
N GLY A 122 11.20 -19.69 -13.64
CA GLY A 122 12.32 -18.75 -13.62
C GLY A 122 12.54 -18.11 -12.24
N ILE A 123 11.46 -17.84 -11.50
CA ILE A 123 11.54 -17.20 -10.17
C ILE A 123 11.78 -18.22 -9.07
N PHE A 124 11.08 -19.37 -9.11
CA PHE A 124 11.05 -20.34 -8.00
C PHE A 124 11.82 -21.64 -8.29
N GLY A 125 12.34 -21.81 -9.50
CA GLY A 125 13.13 -22.98 -9.89
C GLY A 125 12.31 -24.26 -9.94
N SER A 126 12.93 -25.39 -9.53
CA SER A 126 12.27 -26.71 -9.43
C SER A 126 11.56 -26.80 -8.08
N ILE A 127 10.25 -26.65 -8.08
CA ILE A 127 9.36 -26.91 -6.93
C ILE A 127 8.58 -28.19 -7.17
N ASP A 128 8.01 -28.73 -6.10
CA ASP A 128 7.15 -29.91 -6.15
C ASP A 128 6.03 -29.77 -7.20
N ALA A 129 5.71 -30.86 -7.90
CA ALA A 129 4.75 -30.85 -9.00
C ALA A 129 3.34 -30.44 -8.55
N ASP A 130 2.92 -30.82 -7.34
CA ASP A 130 1.63 -30.41 -6.79
C ASP A 130 1.60 -28.93 -6.44
N VAL A 131 2.67 -28.39 -5.85
CA VAL A 131 2.83 -26.97 -5.56
C VAL A 131 2.80 -26.17 -6.86
N MET A 132 3.51 -26.62 -7.91
CA MET A 132 3.51 -25.96 -9.22
C MET A 132 2.11 -25.93 -9.83
N ARG A 133 1.36 -27.00 -9.77
CA ARG A 133 -0.02 -27.08 -10.29
C ARG A 133 -0.96 -26.11 -9.60
N TYR A 134 -0.88 -26.00 -8.26
CA TYR A 134 -1.65 -25.03 -7.50
C TYR A 134 -1.22 -23.60 -7.83
N ALA A 135 0.08 -23.34 -7.90
CA ALA A 135 0.63 -22.04 -8.27
C ALA A 135 0.17 -21.60 -9.67
N GLU A 136 0.24 -22.47 -10.69
CA GLU A 136 -0.21 -22.14 -12.05
C GLU A 136 -1.69 -21.81 -12.13
N THR A 137 -2.54 -22.58 -11.44
CA THR A 137 -3.99 -22.35 -11.40
C THR A 137 -4.31 -21.02 -10.73
N TYR A 138 -3.71 -20.76 -9.57
CA TYR A 138 -3.91 -19.53 -8.82
C TYR A 138 -3.38 -18.32 -9.59
N PHE A 139 -2.21 -18.46 -10.24
CA PHE A 139 -1.58 -17.38 -11.01
C PHE A 139 -2.38 -16.99 -12.23
N LEU A 140 -2.95 -17.96 -12.96
CA LEU A 140 -3.83 -17.70 -14.10
C LEU A 140 -5.05 -16.86 -13.71
N LEU A 141 -5.78 -17.28 -12.68
CA LEU A 141 -6.98 -16.57 -12.21
C LEU A 141 -6.65 -15.22 -11.60
N SER A 142 -5.53 -15.13 -10.87
CA SER A 142 -5.01 -13.85 -10.37
C SER A 142 -4.68 -12.88 -11.50
N ALA A 143 -4.01 -13.34 -12.56
CA ALA A 143 -3.67 -12.53 -13.72
C ALA A 143 -4.93 -12.03 -14.45
N LEU A 144 -5.97 -12.86 -14.60
CA LEU A 144 -7.26 -12.45 -15.15
C LEU A 144 -7.94 -11.36 -14.31
N SER A 145 -7.62 -11.27 -13.01
CA SER A 145 -8.14 -10.24 -12.12
C SER A 145 -7.41 -8.89 -12.19
N TYR A 146 -6.20 -8.83 -12.79
CA TYR A 146 -5.40 -7.59 -12.82
C TYR A 146 -6.09 -6.40 -13.48
N PRO A 147 -6.79 -6.53 -14.62
CA PRO A 147 -7.53 -5.40 -15.19
C PRO A 147 -8.56 -4.83 -14.21
N PHE A 148 -9.26 -5.69 -13.47
CA PHE A 148 -10.28 -5.27 -12.52
C PHE A 148 -9.66 -4.57 -11.30
N ILE A 149 -8.61 -5.12 -10.70
CA ILE A 149 -7.95 -4.48 -9.55
C ILE A 149 -7.21 -3.20 -9.96
N GLY A 150 -6.67 -3.12 -11.18
CA GLY A 150 -6.07 -1.91 -11.72
C GLY A 150 -7.08 -0.77 -11.85
N LEU A 151 -8.23 -1.04 -12.48
CA LEU A 151 -9.33 -0.07 -12.63
C LEU A 151 -9.96 0.29 -11.27
N TYR A 152 -10.11 -0.68 -10.36
CA TYR A 152 -10.55 -0.44 -9.00
C TYR A 152 -9.61 0.56 -8.28
N ASN A 153 -8.29 0.32 -8.34
CA ASN A 153 -7.30 1.21 -7.73
C ASN A 153 -7.35 2.63 -8.32
N ALA A 154 -7.54 2.75 -9.65
CA ALA A 154 -7.74 4.04 -10.30
C ALA A 154 -8.97 4.76 -9.77
N GLY A 155 -10.11 4.11 -9.79
CA GLY A 155 -11.37 4.70 -9.34
C GLY A 155 -11.38 5.05 -7.86
N ALA A 156 -10.87 4.18 -6.99
CA ALA A 156 -10.71 4.45 -5.56
C ALA A 156 -9.79 5.66 -5.32
N ALA A 157 -8.67 5.76 -6.04
CA ALA A 157 -7.77 6.89 -5.97
C ALA A 157 -8.44 8.21 -6.43
N LEU A 158 -9.28 8.16 -7.47
CA LEU A 158 -10.05 9.31 -7.95
C LEU A 158 -11.10 9.78 -6.93
N PHE A 159 -11.81 8.87 -6.27
CA PHE A 159 -12.73 9.24 -5.20
C PHE A 159 -12.00 9.85 -4.01
N ARG A 160 -10.85 9.31 -3.61
CA ARG A 160 -10.00 9.91 -2.58
C ARG A 160 -9.51 11.30 -2.99
N ALA A 161 -9.09 11.49 -4.25
CA ALA A 161 -8.65 12.78 -4.78
C ALA A 161 -9.75 13.87 -4.71
N GLN A 162 -11.04 13.48 -4.78
CA GLN A 162 -12.18 14.35 -4.57
C GLN A 162 -12.50 14.61 -3.08
N GLY A 163 -11.77 14.02 -2.15
CA GLY A 163 -12.07 14.08 -0.72
C GLY A 163 -13.18 13.11 -0.27
N ASN A 164 -13.65 12.21 -1.13
CA ASN A 164 -14.72 11.25 -0.82
C ASN A 164 -14.16 9.82 -0.57
N SER A 165 -13.49 9.64 0.56
CA SER A 165 -12.96 8.33 0.96
C SER A 165 -14.04 7.32 1.37
N LYS A 166 -15.27 7.78 1.65
CA LYS A 166 -16.38 6.89 2.02
C LYS A 166 -16.71 5.91 0.90
N ILE A 167 -16.68 6.35 -0.37
CA ILE A 167 -16.94 5.48 -1.52
C ILE A 167 -15.81 4.44 -1.66
N SER A 168 -14.55 4.85 -1.50
CA SER A 168 -13.41 3.94 -1.55
C SER A 168 -13.52 2.86 -0.46
N MET A 169 -13.84 3.25 0.78
CA MET A 169 -14.07 2.33 1.90
C MET A 169 -15.23 1.36 1.63
N LEU A 170 -16.39 1.86 1.18
CA LEU A 170 -17.55 1.00 0.91
C LEU A 170 -17.28 0.02 -0.23
N SER A 171 -16.58 0.44 -1.26
CA SER A 171 -16.19 -0.45 -2.37
C SER A 171 -15.19 -1.52 -1.91
N SER A 172 -14.27 -1.16 -1.02
CA SER A 172 -13.37 -2.13 -0.36
C SER A 172 -14.16 -3.10 0.54
N LEU A 173 -15.15 -2.63 1.29
CA LEU A 173 -16.02 -3.48 2.10
C LEU A 173 -16.78 -4.50 1.23
N VAL A 174 -17.37 -4.06 0.12
CA VAL A 174 -18.05 -4.96 -0.85
C VAL A 174 -17.07 -6.01 -1.37
N MET A 175 -15.86 -5.60 -1.77
CA MET A 175 -14.82 -6.53 -2.22
C MET A 175 -14.48 -7.58 -1.16
N ASN A 176 -14.32 -7.16 0.10
CA ASN A 176 -14.01 -8.06 1.22
C ASN A 176 -15.15 -9.05 1.49
N VAL A 177 -16.39 -8.57 1.57
CA VAL A 177 -17.57 -9.42 1.85
C VAL A 177 -17.74 -10.46 0.75
N VAL A 178 -17.64 -10.05 -0.53
CA VAL A 178 -17.75 -10.95 -1.67
C VAL A 178 -16.59 -11.95 -1.70
N ASN A 179 -15.37 -11.52 -1.38
CA ASN A 179 -14.20 -12.40 -1.36
C ASN A 179 -14.30 -13.45 -0.25
N ILE A 180 -14.54 -13.04 1.01
CA ILE A 180 -14.64 -13.96 2.14
C ILE A 180 -15.85 -14.89 1.97
N GLY A 181 -17.01 -14.36 1.57
CA GLY A 181 -18.21 -15.17 1.30
C GLY A 181 -17.99 -16.12 0.12
N GLY A 182 -17.35 -15.66 -0.95
CA GLY A 182 -16.98 -16.48 -2.10
C GLY A 182 -16.00 -17.60 -1.73
N ASN A 183 -14.97 -17.29 -0.95
CA ASN A 183 -14.04 -18.29 -0.41
C ASN A 183 -14.78 -19.34 0.41
N ALA A 184 -15.66 -18.93 1.32
CA ALA A 184 -16.43 -19.84 2.14
C ALA A 184 -17.28 -20.81 1.31
N VAL A 185 -18.00 -20.30 0.32
CA VAL A 185 -18.86 -21.08 -0.57
C VAL A 185 -18.03 -21.99 -1.49
N LEU A 186 -16.99 -21.47 -2.14
CA LEU A 186 -16.23 -22.21 -3.15
C LEU A 186 -15.24 -23.21 -2.56
N ILE A 187 -14.59 -22.86 -1.44
CA ILE A 187 -13.62 -23.76 -0.77
C ILE A 187 -14.36 -24.81 0.02
N TYR A 188 -15.26 -24.40 0.93
CA TYR A 188 -15.91 -25.34 1.87
C TYR A 188 -17.19 -25.94 1.31
N GLY A 189 -18.00 -25.16 0.53
CA GLY A 189 -19.24 -25.67 -0.04
C GLY A 189 -19.03 -26.56 -1.27
N PHE A 190 -18.23 -26.09 -2.22
CA PHE A 190 -17.99 -26.83 -3.48
C PHE A 190 -16.67 -27.62 -3.48
N GLY A 191 -15.82 -27.53 -2.46
CA GLY A 191 -14.55 -28.26 -2.39
C GLY A 191 -13.52 -27.87 -3.47
N MET A 192 -13.62 -26.65 -4.03
CA MET A 192 -12.78 -26.22 -5.15
C MET A 192 -11.33 -25.89 -4.74
N GLY A 193 -11.01 -25.90 -3.46
CA GLY A 193 -9.65 -25.66 -2.95
C GLY A 193 -9.05 -24.34 -3.45
N VAL A 194 -7.81 -24.37 -3.95
CA VAL A 194 -7.07 -23.19 -4.45
C VAL A 194 -7.81 -22.49 -5.62
N MET A 195 -8.43 -23.26 -6.50
CA MET A 195 -9.20 -22.69 -7.61
C MET A 195 -10.40 -21.87 -7.10
N GLY A 196 -11.05 -22.34 -6.01
CA GLY A 196 -12.12 -21.59 -5.34
C GLY A 196 -11.66 -20.25 -4.78
N ALA A 197 -10.52 -20.24 -4.08
CA ALA A 197 -9.93 -19.00 -3.56
C ALA A 197 -9.57 -18.00 -4.66
N ALA A 198 -8.96 -18.48 -5.75
CA ALA A 198 -8.61 -17.63 -6.88
C ALA A 198 -9.84 -17.05 -7.60
N LEU A 199 -10.89 -17.87 -7.76
CA LEU A 199 -12.14 -17.46 -8.40
C LEU A 199 -12.91 -16.45 -7.53
N ALA A 200 -12.96 -16.65 -6.22
CA ALA A 200 -13.54 -15.69 -5.28
C ALA A 200 -12.83 -14.33 -5.35
N SER A 201 -11.50 -14.34 -5.42
CA SER A 201 -10.69 -13.13 -5.59
C SER A 201 -10.95 -12.45 -6.94
N LEU A 202 -11.07 -13.19 -8.03
CA LEU A 202 -11.41 -12.65 -9.34
C LEU A 202 -12.78 -11.98 -9.33
N VAL A 203 -13.81 -12.68 -8.84
CA VAL A 203 -15.19 -12.18 -8.80
C VAL A 203 -15.31 -10.95 -7.89
N SER A 204 -14.71 -10.97 -6.70
CA SER A 204 -14.74 -9.84 -5.77
C SER A 204 -14.09 -8.59 -6.35
N ARG A 205 -12.96 -8.73 -7.05
CA ARG A 205 -12.27 -7.63 -7.75
C ARG A 205 -13.10 -7.10 -8.93
N ALA A 206 -13.74 -7.97 -9.69
CA ALA A 206 -14.62 -7.59 -10.79
C ALA A 206 -15.84 -6.80 -10.31
N ILE A 207 -16.50 -7.27 -9.23
CA ILE A 207 -17.63 -6.57 -8.61
C ILE A 207 -17.20 -5.21 -8.04
N ALA A 208 -16.11 -5.15 -7.28
CA ALA A 208 -15.60 -3.90 -6.74
C ALA A 208 -15.24 -2.89 -7.86
N CYS A 209 -14.63 -3.35 -8.92
CA CYS A 209 -14.34 -2.54 -10.12
C CYS A 209 -15.64 -1.99 -10.73
N ALA A 210 -16.63 -2.85 -10.95
CA ALA A 210 -17.93 -2.45 -11.53
C ALA A 210 -18.63 -1.41 -10.64
N VAL A 211 -18.63 -1.61 -9.31
CA VAL A 211 -19.22 -0.66 -8.35
C VAL A 211 -18.54 0.70 -8.42
N VAL A 212 -17.19 0.73 -8.38
CA VAL A 212 -16.43 1.99 -8.41
C VAL A 212 -16.63 2.72 -9.74
N LEU A 213 -16.58 2.02 -10.89
CA LEU A 213 -16.79 2.62 -12.20
C LEU A 213 -18.23 3.11 -12.38
N TYR A 214 -19.22 2.34 -11.93
CA TYR A 214 -20.63 2.77 -11.93
C TYR A 214 -20.82 4.06 -11.13
N LEU A 215 -20.25 4.13 -9.91
CA LEU A 215 -20.34 5.32 -9.06
C LEU A 215 -19.61 6.53 -9.68
N LEU A 216 -18.50 6.30 -10.38
CA LEU A 216 -17.76 7.36 -11.08
C LEU A 216 -18.56 7.95 -12.26
N GLN A 217 -19.45 7.16 -12.86
CA GLN A 217 -20.30 7.60 -13.99
C GLN A 217 -21.61 8.23 -13.55
N LYS A 218 -21.97 8.21 -12.26
CA LYS A 218 -23.21 8.82 -11.77
C LYS A 218 -23.28 10.32 -12.09
N PRO A 219 -24.49 10.83 -12.47
CA PRO A 219 -24.73 12.26 -12.55
C PRO A 219 -24.42 12.92 -11.21
N GLY A 220 -23.61 13.97 -11.22
CA GLY A 220 -23.17 14.66 -9.99
C GLY A 220 -21.78 14.25 -9.49
N CYS A 221 -21.13 13.24 -10.05
CA CYS A 221 -19.72 12.98 -9.78
C CYS A 221 -18.84 14.03 -10.47
N ALA A 222 -18.02 14.75 -9.71
CA ALA A 222 -17.18 15.83 -10.23
C ALA A 222 -16.17 15.36 -11.30
N LEU A 223 -15.71 14.10 -11.18
CA LEU A 223 -14.75 13.47 -12.10
C LEU A 223 -15.38 12.49 -13.08
N ARG A 224 -16.68 12.65 -13.37
CA ARG A 224 -17.36 11.80 -14.33
C ARG A 224 -16.64 11.81 -15.70
N VAL A 225 -16.38 10.62 -16.23
CA VAL A 225 -15.81 10.44 -17.57
C VAL A 225 -16.98 10.22 -18.54
N ASP A 226 -17.32 11.26 -19.30
CA ASP A 226 -18.56 11.31 -20.08
C ASP A 226 -18.54 10.39 -21.32
N SER A 227 -17.37 9.97 -21.81
CA SER A 227 -17.26 9.09 -22.97
C SER A 227 -15.93 8.34 -23.02
N LEU A 228 -15.90 7.20 -23.71
CA LEU A 228 -14.66 6.47 -24.00
C LEU A 228 -13.68 7.30 -24.85
N ARG A 229 -14.17 8.26 -25.63
CA ARG A 229 -13.30 9.20 -26.38
C ARG A 229 -12.49 10.11 -25.46
N ALA A 230 -13.00 10.41 -24.27
CA ALA A 230 -12.24 11.17 -23.26
C ALA A 230 -11.01 10.41 -22.74
N MET A 231 -10.98 9.07 -22.91
CA MET A 231 -9.84 8.23 -22.58
C MET A 231 -8.79 8.18 -23.71
N ALA A 232 -9.00 8.91 -24.83
CA ALA A 232 -7.97 8.99 -25.87
C ALA A 232 -6.63 9.47 -25.27
N PRO A 233 -5.50 8.83 -25.61
CA PRO A 233 -4.24 9.08 -24.95
C PRO A 233 -3.76 10.52 -25.14
N ASN A 234 -3.57 11.22 -24.03
CA ASN A 234 -2.99 12.56 -23.99
C ASN A 234 -1.57 12.46 -23.40
N GLY A 235 -0.56 12.51 -24.28
CA GLY A 235 0.84 12.34 -23.88
C GLY A 235 1.31 13.32 -22.80
N GLY A 236 0.80 14.56 -22.80
CA GLY A 236 1.14 15.56 -21.78
C GLY A 236 0.64 15.15 -20.39
N LEU A 237 -0.63 14.77 -20.27
CA LEU A 237 -1.21 14.32 -18.99
C LEU A 237 -0.63 12.97 -18.55
N ILE A 238 -0.47 12.02 -19.47
CA ILE A 238 0.16 10.73 -19.16
C ILE A 238 1.56 10.94 -18.60
N ARG A 239 2.38 11.81 -19.22
CA ARG A 239 3.73 12.13 -18.73
C ARG A 239 3.71 12.71 -17.32
N ARG A 240 2.73 13.56 -17.00
CA ARG A 240 2.57 14.13 -15.65
C ARG A 240 2.21 13.05 -14.62
N ILE A 241 1.28 12.16 -14.96
CA ILE A 241 0.88 11.02 -14.10
C ILE A 241 2.08 10.10 -13.88
N LEU A 242 2.79 9.72 -14.94
CA LEU A 242 3.94 8.83 -14.87
C LEU A 242 5.16 9.46 -14.17
N ARG A 243 5.28 10.79 -14.19
CA ARG A 243 6.34 11.51 -13.44
C ARG A 243 6.29 11.25 -11.93
N VAL A 244 5.11 11.00 -11.38
CA VAL A 244 4.90 10.63 -9.98
C VAL A 244 4.75 9.11 -9.84
N GLY A 245 3.97 8.49 -10.72
CA GLY A 245 3.62 7.08 -10.62
C GLY A 245 4.80 6.13 -10.85
N ILE A 246 5.68 6.39 -11.84
CA ILE A 246 6.84 5.53 -12.10
C ILE A 246 7.83 5.54 -10.92
N PRO A 247 8.28 6.69 -10.40
CA PRO A 247 9.16 6.70 -9.23
C PRO A 247 8.55 5.99 -8.03
N ALA A 248 7.26 6.21 -7.74
CA ALA A 248 6.58 5.52 -6.65
C ALA A 248 6.46 3.99 -6.90
N GLY A 249 6.25 3.57 -8.16
CA GLY A 249 6.22 2.16 -8.55
C GLY A 249 7.58 1.48 -8.41
N ILE A 250 8.65 2.13 -8.84
CA ILE A 250 10.02 1.64 -8.68
C ILE A 250 10.37 1.54 -7.19
N GLU A 251 10.02 2.54 -6.38
CA GLU A 251 10.22 2.54 -4.93
C GLU A 251 9.53 1.34 -4.29
N ASN A 252 8.25 1.11 -4.59
CA ASN A 252 7.48 -0.01 -4.05
C ASN A 252 8.03 -1.36 -4.51
N GLY A 253 8.43 -1.47 -5.79
CA GLY A 253 9.04 -2.67 -6.35
C GLY A 253 10.36 -3.03 -5.68
N MET A 254 11.26 -2.05 -5.57
CA MET A 254 12.55 -2.22 -4.90
C MET A 254 12.39 -2.54 -3.41
N PHE A 255 11.37 -1.96 -2.76
CA PHE A 255 11.03 -2.28 -1.39
C PHE A 255 10.60 -3.74 -1.21
N GLN A 256 9.78 -4.27 -2.13
CA GLN A 256 9.36 -5.68 -2.09
C GLN A 256 10.53 -6.64 -2.33
N ILE A 257 11.41 -6.33 -3.29
CA ILE A 257 12.62 -7.13 -3.54
C ILE A 257 13.53 -7.12 -2.31
N GLY A 258 13.78 -5.97 -1.71
CA GLY A 258 14.58 -5.86 -0.49
C GLY A 258 13.95 -6.62 0.69
N LYS A 259 12.61 -6.57 0.83
CA LYS A 259 11.89 -7.34 1.85
C LYS A 259 12.04 -8.85 1.65
N LEU A 260 11.99 -9.33 0.41
CA LEU A 260 12.22 -10.75 0.09
C LEU A 260 13.67 -11.16 0.41
N SER A 261 14.66 -10.32 0.07
CA SER A 261 16.07 -10.57 0.41
C SER A 261 16.28 -10.70 1.92
N VAL A 262 15.68 -9.81 2.72
CA VAL A 262 15.75 -9.88 4.19
C VAL A 262 15.00 -11.10 4.73
N SER A 263 13.87 -11.48 4.12
CA SER A 263 13.15 -12.70 4.50
C SER A 263 13.97 -13.96 4.24
N SER A 264 14.67 -14.03 3.10
CA SER A 264 15.62 -15.10 2.80
C SER A 264 16.74 -15.18 3.83
N LEU A 265 17.30 -14.04 4.25
CA LEU A 265 18.29 -13.99 5.32
C LEU A 265 17.71 -14.48 6.67
N THR A 266 16.47 -14.10 6.99
CA THR A 266 15.79 -14.56 8.21
C THR A 266 15.65 -16.08 8.24
N SER A 267 15.43 -16.72 7.08
CA SER A 267 15.29 -18.19 7.01
C SER A 267 16.57 -18.93 7.40
N THR A 268 17.75 -18.31 7.29
CA THR A 268 19.02 -18.90 7.73
C THR A 268 19.17 -18.97 9.25
N LEU A 269 18.36 -18.20 10.00
CA LEU A 269 18.38 -18.15 11.46
C LEU A 269 17.55 -19.26 12.15
N GLY A 270 16.90 -20.10 11.37
CA GLY A 270 16.12 -21.24 11.88
C GLY A 270 14.61 -20.97 11.99
N THR A 271 13.87 -22.03 12.29
CA THR A 271 12.39 -22.02 12.29
C THR A 271 11.78 -21.12 13.36
N ALA A 272 12.39 -21.02 14.54
CA ALA A 272 11.94 -20.14 15.61
C ALA A 272 12.01 -18.66 15.19
N ALA A 273 13.09 -18.26 14.50
CA ALA A 273 13.26 -16.89 13.99
C ALA A 273 12.23 -16.58 12.86
N ILE A 274 11.96 -17.52 11.97
CA ILE A 274 10.94 -17.37 10.92
C ILE A 274 9.57 -17.14 11.55
N ALA A 275 9.18 -17.96 12.52
CA ALA A 275 7.89 -17.87 13.20
C ALA A 275 7.75 -16.56 13.97
N ALA A 276 8.77 -16.17 14.74
CA ALA A 276 8.82 -14.90 15.46
C ALA A 276 8.69 -13.70 14.53
N ASN A 277 9.43 -13.71 13.41
CA ASN A 277 9.38 -12.66 12.40
C ASN A 277 7.99 -12.55 11.73
N ALA A 278 7.33 -13.67 11.44
CA ALA A 278 6.00 -13.69 10.85
C ALA A 278 4.96 -13.05 11.77
N VAL A 279 4.96 -13.42 13.06
CA VAL A 279 4.04 -12.84 14.05
C VAL A 279 4.31 -11.36 14.27
N ALA A 280 5.58 -10.95 14.39
CA ALA A 280 5.96 -9.55 14.54
C ALA A 280 5.52 -8.71 13.30
N ASN A 281 5.77 -9.18 12.08
CA ASN A 281 5.34 -8.50 10.85
C ASN A 281 3.82 -8.35 10.76
N THR A 282 3.06 -9.37 11.12
CA THR A 282 1.60 -9.34 11.14
C THR A 282 1.10 -8.29 12.13
N THR A 283 1.57 -8.34 13.37
CA THR A 283 1.18 -7.41 14.43
C THR A 283 1.54 -5.97 14.06
N THR A 284 2.76 -5.72 13.60
CA THR A 284 3.21 -4.37 13.23
C THR A 284 2.44 -3.78 12.06
N THR A 285 1.92 -4.60 11.15
CA THR A 285 1.05 -4.15 10.05
C THR A 285 -0.23 -3.51 10.59
N PHE A 286 -0.86 -4.09 11.62
CA PHE A 286 -2.03 -3.49 12.28
C PHE A 286 -1.70 -2.17 12.97
N LEU A 287 -0.55 -2.08 13.64
CA LEU A 287 -0.13 -0.89 14.36
C LEU A 287 0.07 0.33 13.45
N ASN A 288 0.40 0.09 12.19
CA ASN A 288 0.67 1.14 11.21
C ASN A 288 -0.58 1.63 10.46
N ILE A 289 -1.75 1.02 10.66
CA ILE A 289 -3.00 1.37 9.95
C ILE A 289 -3.33 2.88 10.02
N PRO A 290 -3.36 3.54 11.20
CA PRO A 290 -3.73 4.95 11.25
C PRO A 290 -2.77 5.86 10.49
N ALA A 291 -1.48 5.61 10.60
CA ALA A 291 -0.48 6.45 9.94
C ALA A 291 -0.45 6.23 8.41
N ASN A 292 -0.72 5.01 7.92
CA ASN A 292 -0.93 4.74 6.50
C ASN A 292 -2.16 5.49 5.95
N ALA A 293 -3.27 5.47 6.67
CA ALA A 293 -4.49 6.18 6.29
C ALA A 293 -4.25 7.71 6.19
N VAL A 294 -3.51 8.27 7.15
CA VAL A 294 -3.10 9.69 7.10
C VAL A 294 -2.21 9.97 5.88
N GLY A 295 -1.30 9.06 5.54
CA GLY A 295 -0.48 9.16 4.32
C GLY A 295 -1.30 9.24 3.04
N MET A 296 -2.36 8.44 2.94
CA MET A 296 -3.30 8.49 1.81
C MET A 296 -4.09 9.80 1.78
N ALA A 297 -4.57 10.28 2.92
CA ALA A 297 -5.27 11.56 3.04
C ALA A 297 -4.37 12.75 2.65
N ALA A 298 -3.07 12.67 2.96
CA ALA A 298 -2.11 13.70 2.65
C ALA A 298 -1.97 13.95 1.14
N LEU A 299 -2.06 12.90 0.31
CA LEU A 299 -2.04 13.04 -1.16
C LEU A 299 -3.17 13.94 -1.66
N THR A 300 -4.36 13.80 -1.07
CA THR A 300 -5.53 14.61 -1.43
C THR A 300 -5.45 16.03 -0.88
N VAL A 301 -5.25 16.14 0.44
CA VAL A 301 -5.32 17.44 1.14
C VAL A 301 -4.19 18.38 0.68
N VAL A 302 -2.96 17.86 0.68
CA VAL A 302 -1.80 18.67 0.28
C VAL A 302 -1.80 18.92 -1.22
N GLY A 303 -2.20 17.92 -2.03
CA GLY A 303 -2.34 18.07 -3.48
C GLY A 303 -3.33 19.19 -3.86
N GLN A 304 -4.50 19.23 -3.23
CA GLN A 304 -5.49 20.28 -3.48
C GLN A 304 -5.01 21.66 -2.98
N CYS A 305 -4.35 21.74 -1.83
CA CYS A 305 -3.79 23.01 -1.35
C CYS A 305 -2.73 23.57 -2.30
N LEU A 306 -1.84 22.73 -2.80
CA LEU A 306 -0.81 23.13 -3.76
C LEU A 306 -1.41 23.51 -5.11
N GLY A 307 -2.41 22.77 -5.58
CA GLY A 307 -3.16 23.10 -6.79
C GLY A 307 -3.86 24.45 -6.70
N ALA A 308 -4.39 24.80 -5.54
CA ALA A 308 -5.00 26.11 -5.27
C ALA A 308 -3.98 27.25 -5.12
N GLY A 309 -2.68 26.97 -5.16
CA GLY A 309 -1.64 27.96 -4.91
C GLY A 309 -1.44 28.32 -3.43
N GLU A 310 -2.19 27.67 -2.52
CA GLU A 310 -2.24 27.95 -1.09
C GLU A 310 -1.11 27.27 -0.33
N LYS A 311 0.13 27.72 -0.53
CA LYS A 311 1.34 27.14 0.08
C LYS A 311 1.31 27.14 1.61
N GLU A 312 0.78 28.20 2.22
CA GLU A 312 0.66 28.30 3.69
C GLU A 312 -0.30 27.24 4.25
N GLN A 313 -1.44 27.03 3.59
CA GLN A 313 -2.38 25.98 3.96
C GLN A 313 -1.79 24.59 3.74
N ALA A 314 -1.02 24.40 2.65
CA ALA A 314 -0.32 23.14 2.41
C ALA A 314 0.63 22.77 3.56
N VAL A 315 1.44 23.72 4.04
CA VAL A 315 2.33 23.52 5.20
C VAL A 315 1.54 23.27 6.48
N TYR A 316 0.48 24.05 6.72
CA TYR A 316 -0.36 23.90 7.91
C TYR A 316 -1.00 22.50 7.98
N TYR A 317 -1.66 22.07 6.89
CA TYR A 317 -2.29 20.76 6.85
C TYR A 317 -1.27 19.63 6.87
N SER A 318 -0.11 19.79 6.24
CA SER A 318 0.97 18.81 6.34
C SER A 318 1.40 18.59 7.79
N ARG A 319 1.64 19.65 8.55
CA ARG A 319 1.99 19.56 9.98
C ARG A 319 0.87 18.92 10.81
N ARG A 320 -0.37 19.30 10.53
CA ARG A 320 -1.54 18.77 11.24
C ARG A 320 -1.77 17.29 10.95
N LEU A 321 -1.63 16.86 9.69
CA LEU A 321 -1.71 15.46 9.30
C LEU A 321 -0.57 14.65 9.91
N MET A 322 0.66 15.17 9.90
CA MET A 322 1.78 14.52 10.58
C MET A 322 1.53 14.36 12.08
N LEU A 323 1.02 15.40 12.75
CA LEU A 323 0.64 15.29 14.17
C LEU A 323 -0.43 14.21 14.38
N THR A 324 -1.44 14.15 13.51
CA THR A 324 -2.49 13.11 13.58
C THR A 324 -1.89 11.71 13.36
N ALA A 325 -0.92 11.56 12.44
CA ALA A 325 -0.23 10.30 12.21
C ALA A 325 0.59 9.87 13.45
N TYR A 326 1.30 10.82 14.09
CA TYR A 326 2.01 10.54 15.34
C TYR A 326 1.07 10.17 16.48
N CYS A 327 -0.02 10.93 16.68
CA CYS A 327 -1.01 10.59 17.70
C CYS A 327 -1.62 9.20 17.48
N GLY A 328 -1.98 8.86 16.23
CA GLY A 328 -2.48 7.54 15.89
C GLY A 328 -1.45 6.43 16.13
N ALA A 329 -0.19 6.66 15.71
CA ALA A 329 0.90 5.74 15.96
C ALA A 329 1.17 5.56 17.47
N TRP A 330 1.13 6.63 18.26
CA TRP A 330 1.31 6.56 19.71
C TRP A 330 0.20 5.75 20.39
N VAL A 331 -1.05 6.02 20.05
CA VAL A 331 -2.19 5.25 20.60
C VAL A 331 -2.02 3.76 20.30
N MET A 332 -1.72 3.39 19.05
CA MET A 332 -1.58 2.00 18.66
C MET A 332 -0.35 1.33 19.30
N ASN A 333 0.82 1.98 19.24
CA ASN A 333 2.06 1.39 19.76
C ASN A 333 2.09 1.33 21.29
N LEU A 334 1.57 2.33 22.02
CA LEU A 334 1.46 2.27 23.47
C LEU A 334 0.44 1.23 23.92
N SER A 335 -0.69 1.12 23.24
CA SER A 335 -1.65 0.04 23.50
C SER A 335 -1.04 -1.34 23.28
N ALA A 336 -0.25 -1.50 22.22
CA ALA A 336 0.46 -2.75 21.95
C ALA A 336 1.52 -3.04 22.99
N PHE A 337 2.31 -2.06 23.35
CA PHE A 337 3.37 -2.20 24.35
C PHE A 337 2.85 -2.71 25.71
N PHE A 338 1.75 -2.12 26.19
CA PHE A 338 1.19 -2.47 27.49
C PHE A 338 0.29 -3.71 27.49
N PHE A 339 -0.46 -3.95 26.40
CA PHE A 339 -1.53 -4.95 26.41
C PHE A 339 -1.45 -5.95 25.25
N ALA A 340 -1.29 -5.48 24.00
CA ALA A 340 -1.53 -6.28 22.83
C ALA A 340 -0.35 -7.20 22.44
N ASN A 341 0.90 -6.87 22.75
CA ASN A 341 2.04 -7.69 22.35
C ASN A 341 1.99 -9.09 22.94
N ARG A 342 1.73 -9.20 24.25
CA ARG A 342 1.62 -10.49 24.93
C ARG A 342 0.41 -11.28 24.45
N PHE A 343 -0.72 -10.60 24.24
CA PHE A 343 -1.91 -11.22 23.70
C PHE A 343 -1.70 -11.70 22.27
N ALA A 344 -1.09 -10.88 21.40
CA ALA A 344 -0.80 -11.27 20.02
C ALA A 344 0.07 -12.53 19.98
N VAL A 345 1.15 -12.59 20.78
CA VAL A 345 2.04 -13.75 20.84
C VAL A 345 1.31 -14.98 21.38
N SER A 346 0.40 -14.83 22.35
CA SER A 346 -0.36 -15.96 22.92
C SER A 346 -1.39 -16.58 21.95
N LEU A 347 -1.83 -15.81 20.94
CA LEU A 347 -2.74 -16.33 19.90
C LEU A 347 -2.07 -17.33 18.95
N PHE A 348 -0.75 -17.30 18.87
CA PHE A 348 0.02 -18.20 18.02
C PHE A 348 0.69 -19.26 18.88
N ASN A 349 0.58 -20.52 18.47
CA ASN A 349 1.24 -21.65 19.14
C ASN A 349 2.74 -21.66 18.84
N LEU A 350 3.47 -20.69 19.39
CA LEU A 350 4.91 -20.54 19.21
C LEU A 350 5.69 -21.31 20.28
N SER A 351 6.89 -21.78 19.92
CA SER A 351 7.85 -22.26 20.92
C SER A 351 8.25 -21.13 21.89
N PRO A 352 8.67 -21.45 23.13
CA PRO A 352 9.10 -20.42 24.09
C PRO A 352 10.22 -19.51 23.55
N GLU A 353 11.13 -20.08 22.75
CA GLU A 353 12.19 -19.33 22.09
C GLU A 353 11.64 -18.32 21.06
N ALA A 354 10.72 -18.77 20.17
CA ALA A 354 10.08 -17.90 19.19
C ALA A 354 9.22 -16.81 19.84
N GLN A 355 8.56 -17.12 20.97
CA GLN A 355 7.80 -16.13 21.74
C GLN A 355 8.72 -15.03 22.32
N ALA A 356 9.86 -15.43 22.91
CA ALA A 356 10.83 -14.47 23.44
C ALA A 356 11.37 -13.56 22.34
N MET A 357 11.79 -14.13 21.19
CA MET A 357 12.25 -13.36 20.03
C MET A 357 11.18 -12.40 19.52
N ALA A 358 9.93 -12.84 19.37
CA ALA A 358 8.84 -12.02 18.89
C ALA A 358 8.55 -10.83 19.81
N LEU A 359 8.49 -11.08 21.13
CA LEU A 359 8.27 -10.03 22.12
C LEU A 359 9.39 -9.00 22.12
N ASP A 360 10.65 -9.45 22.07
CA ASP A 360 11.82 -8.56 22.04
C ASP A 360 11.78 -7.62 20.82
N ILE A 361 11.53 -8.16 19.63
CA ILE A 361 11.40 -7.36 18.42
C ILE A 361 10.24 -6.37 18.53
N MET A 362 9.07 -6.82 19.01
CA MET A 362 7.87 -5.98 19.09
C MET A 362 8.04 -4.84 20.10
N VAL A 363 8.75 -5.05 21.18
CA VAL A 363 9.09 -3.99 22.15
C VAL A 363 9.94 -2.91 21.50
N TRP A 364 11.03 -3.30 20.82
CA TRP A 364 11.87 -2.35 20.09
C TRP A 364 11.13 -1.66 18.96
N PHE A 365 10.29 -2.40 18.23
CA PHE A 365 9.44 -1.81 17.20
C PHE A 365 8.54 -0.71 17.77
N ASN A 366 7.84 -0.99 18.87
CA ASN A 366 6.94 -0.02 19.49
C ASN A 366 7.69 1.26 19.89
N ILE A 367 8.88 1.13 20.49
CA ILE A 367 9.70 2.27 20.89
C ILE A 367 10.14 3.10 19.68
N VAL A 368 10.74 2.47 18.69
CA VAL A 368 11.27 3.16 17.50
C VAL A 368 10.16 3.77 16.66
N SER A 369 9.05 3.03 16.49
CA SER A 369 7.91 3.46 15.69
C SER A 369 7.26 4.74 16.23
N LEU A 370 7.25 4.96 17.54
CA LEU A 370 6.71 6.18 18.16
C LEU A 370 7.36 7.45 17.60
N PHE A 371 8.65 7.41 17.29
CA PHE A 371 9.41 8.60 16.89
C PHE A 371 9.65 8.71 15.39
N VAL A 372 9.82 7.58 14.72
CA VAL A 372 10.42 7.55 13.38
C VAL A 372 9.45 7.11 12.29
N TRP A 373 8.51 6.21 12.59
CA TRP A 373 7.69 5.59 11.55
C TRP A 373 6.83 6.58 10.75
N PRO A 374 6.09 7.54 11.37
CA PRO A 374 5.29 8.49 10.60
C PRO A 374 6.14 9.38 9.68
N SER A 375 7.30 9.82 10.11
CA SER A 375 8.19 10.63 9.26
C SER A 375 8.86 9.82 8.15
N SER A 376 9.03 8.51 8.32
CA SER A 376 9.60 7.64 7.28
C SER A 376 8.58 7.20 6.22
N PHE A 377 7.28 7.06 6.57
CA PHE A 377 6.28 6.47 5.68
C PHE A 377 5.10 7.40 5.35
N THR A 378 4.71 8.29 6.27
CA THR A 378 3.63 9.26 6.01
C THR A 378 4.15 10.54 5.35
N LEU A 379 5.28 11.07 5.80
CA LEU A 379 5.86 12.30 5.26
C LEU A 379 6.21 12.22 3.75
N PRO A 380 6.75 11.12 3.20
CA PRO A 380 6.98 11.02 1.77
C PRO A 380 5.70 11.14 0.93
N ASN A 381 4.52 10.80 1.44
CA ASN A 381 3.27 11.03 0.71
C ASN A 381 2.93 12.52 0.58
N ILE A 382 3.31 13.34 1.57
CA ILE A 382 3.22 14.80 1.48
C ILE A 382 4.13 15.34 0.36
N LEU A 383 5.37 14.85 0.30
CA LEU A 383 6.32 15.24 -0.75
C LEU A 383 5.84 14.77 -2.14
N ARG A 384 5.28 13.57 -2.25
CA ARG A 384 4.69 13.04 -3.51
C ARG A 384 3.47 13.86 -3.94
N ALA A 385 2.65 14.35 -3.00
CA ALA A 385 1.52 15.22 -3.30
C ALA A 385 1.95 16.53 -3.98
N ALA A 386 3.16 16.98 -3.70
CA ALA A 386 3.79 18.12 -4.37
C ALA A 386 4.47 17.77 -5.71
N GLY A 387 4.63 16.48 -6.03
CA GLY A 387 5.33 16.01 -7.24
C GLY A 387 6.80 15.64 -7.02
N ASP A 388 7.31 15.70 -5.77
CA ASP A 388 8.71 15.38 -5.43
C ASP A 388 8.95 13.86 -5.25
N ALA A 389 8.35 13.08 -6.14
CA ALA A 389 8.39 11.61 -6.09
C ALA A 389 9.78 11.03 -6.40
N ARG A 390 10.60 11.71 -7.21
CA ARG A 390 11.97 11.26 -7.49
C ARG A 390 12.86 11.30 -6.26
N PHE A 391 12.74 12.36 -5.46
CA PHE A 391 13.50 12.47 -4.22
C PHE A 391 13.10 11.37 -3.23
N THR A 392 11.79 11.13 -3.05
CA THR A 392 11.32 10.08 -2.14
C THR A 392 11.79 8.71 -2.59
N MET A 393 11.70 8.40 -3.88
CA MET A 393 12.20 7.16 -4.46
C MET A 393 13.71 6.96 -4.19
N THR A 394 14.53 7.96 -4.53
CA THR A 394 15.99 7.85 -4.40
C THR A 394 16.40 7.61 -2.95
N VAL A 395 15.87 8.41 -2.01
CA VAL A 395 16.15 8.24 -0.56
C VAL A 395 15.70 6.86 -0.08
N SER A 396 14.50 6.43 -0.47
CA SER A 396 13.96 5.14 -0.03
C SER A 396 14.77 3.95 -0.58
N ILE A 397 15.19 3.99 -1.85
CA ILE A 397 15.98 2.91 -2.46
C ILE A 397 17.37 2.86 -1.82
N VAL A 398 18.07 3.99 -1.73
CA VAL A 398 19.42 4.05 -1.13
C VAL A 398 19.37 3.55 0.31
N SER A 399 18.43 4.05 1.09
CA SER A 399 18.25 3.66 2.48
C SER A 399 17.95 2.16 2.64
N MET A 400 17.01 1.64 1.84
CA MET A 400 16.61 0.24 1.85
C MET A 400 17.79 -0.69 1.57
N TRP A 401 18.55 -0.40 0.53
CA TRP A 401 19.67 -1.26 0.13
C TRP A 401 20.90 -1.12 1.01
N ALA A 402 21.23 0.10 1.46
CA ALA A 402 22.38 0.33 2.33
C ALA A 402 22.13 -0.21 3.76
N PHE A 403 21.01 0.19 4.37
CA PHE A 403 20.77 -0.11 5.78
C PHE A 403 19.95 -1.39 5.97
N ARG A 404 18.82 -1.55 5.29
CA ARG A 404 17.97 -2.71 5.53
C ARG A 404 18.53 -3.98 4.93
N VAL A 405 19.06 -3.97 3.71
CA VAL A 405 19.68 -5.15 3.09
C VAL A 405 21.15 -5.24 3.49
N GLY A 406 21.98 -4.26 3.13
CA GLY A 406 23.42 -4.32 3.33
C GLY A 406 23.84 -4.51 4.79
N PHE A 407 23.31 -3.70 5.71
CA PHE A 407 23.60 -3.86 7.14
C PHE A 407 23.12 -5.20 7.69
N CYS A 408 21.92 -5.68 7.30
CA CYS A 408 21.42 -6.97 7.80
C CYS A 408 22.30 -8.14 7.36
N TYR A 409 22.73 -8.17 6.09
CA TYR A 409 23.65 -9.21 5.62
C TYR A 409 25.01 -9.11 6.32
N LEU A 410 25.55 -7.89 6.51
CA LEU A 410 26.78 -7.68 7.26
C LEU A 410 26.65 -8.16 8.72
N ALA A 411 25.57 -7.76 9.39
CA ALA A 411 25.35 -8.10 10.79
C ALA A 411 25.20 -9.61 11.02
N VAL A 412 24.46 -10.30 10.16
CA VAL A 412 24.21 -11.74 10.31
C VAL A 412 25.42 -12.56 9.85
N LEU A 413 25.97 -12.30 8.65
CA LEU A 413 27.02 -13.15 8.07
C LEU A 413 28.41 -12.88 8.65
N CYS A 414 28.72 -11.61 8.99
CA CYS A 414 30.04 -11.24 9.50
C CYS A 414 30.14 -11.20 11.03
N PHE A 415 29.04 -10.86 11.71
CA PHE A 415 29.03 -10.70 13.17
C PHE A 415 28.16 -11.74 13.91
N GLY A 416 27.56 -12.69 13.19
CA GLY A 416 26.73 -13.72 13.82
C GLY A 416 25.46 -13.18 14.47
N GLY A 417 24.93 -12.05 14.00
CA GLY A 417 23.76 -11.39 14.56
C GLY A 417 22.50 -12.23 14.41
N GLY A 418 21.62 -12.20 15.41
CA GLY A 418 20.33 -12.86 15.40
C GLY A 418 19.21 -12.04 14.73
N LEU A 419 17.96 -12.47 14.93
CA LEU A 419 16.78 -11.83 14.37
C LEU A 419 16.64 -10.34 14.73
N LEU A 420 17.00 -9.97 15.95
CA LEU A 420 16.98 -8.57 16.38
C LEU A 420 17.91 -7.68 15.53
N SER A 421 19.07 -8.20 15.11
CA SER A 421 20.01 -7.47 14.23
C SER A 421 19.40 -7.14 12.88
N ILE A 422 18.56 -8.03 12.34
CA ILE A 422 17.79 -7.79 11.10
C ILE A 422 16.81 -6.62 11.30
N TRP A 423 16.10 -6.61 12.42
CA TRP A 423 15.17 -5.53 12.72
C TRP A 423 15.88 -4.20 13.01
N MET A 424 17.07 -4.24 13.62
CA MET A 424 17.91 -3.05 13.79
C MET A 424 18.30 -2.42 12.45
N GLY A 425 18.64 -3.22 11.44
CA GLY A 425 18.86 -2.71 10.07
C GLY A 425 17.62 -2.00 9.50
N MET A 426 16.43 -2.53 9.78
CA MET A 426 15.17 -1.89 9.41
C MET A 426 14.96 -0.55 10.15
N TYR A 427 15.30 -0.47 11.44
CA TYR A 427 15.20 0.77 12.21
C TYR A 427 16.19 1.83 11.73
N LEU A 428 17.42 1.46 11.38
CA LEU A 428 18.40 2.37 10.79
C LEU A 428 17.91 2.92 9.45
N ASP A 429 17.32 2.09 8.59
CA ASP A 429 16.64 2.52 7.36
C ASP A 429 15.58 3.60 7.65
N TRP A 430 14.72 3.38 8.64
CA TRP A 430 13.68 4.34 9.00
C TRP A 430 14.23 5.67 9.53
N VAL A 431 15.26 5.62 10.39
CA VAL A 431 15.91 6.82 10.94
C VAL A 431 16.51 7.66 9.82
N PHE A 432 17.25 7.03 8.90
CA PHE A 432 17.85 7.72 7.77
C PHE A 432 16.80 8.36 6.85
N ARG A 433 15.76 7.61 6.48
CA ARG A 433 14.64 8.12 5.67
C ARG A 433 13.93 9.28 6.36
N SER A 434 13.62 9.11 7.64
CA SER A 434 12.98 10.14 8.46
C SER A 434 13.77 11.44 8.45
N LEU A 435 15.09 11.36 8.65
CA LEU A 435 15.99 12.52 8.64
C LEU A 435 16.00 13.20 7.27
N CYS A 436 16.19 12.45 6.19
CA CYS A 436 16.22 12.98 4.83
C CYS A 436 14.91 13.67 4.45
N PHE A 437 13.76 13.02 4.74
CA PHE A 437 12.44 13.58 4.41
C PHE A 437 12.11 14.80 5.27
N TYR A 438 12.46 14.77 6.56
CA TYR A 438 12.26 15.91 7.45
C TYR A 438 13.09 17.13 7.02
N LEU A 439 14.37 16.92 6.66
CA LEU A 439 15.22 17.99 6.15
C LEU A 439 14.68 18.57 4.83
N ARG A 440 14.21 17.72 3.91
CA ARG A 440 13.58 18.15 2.65
C ARG A 440 12.31 18.97 2.91
N PHE A 441 11.46 18.49 3.80
CA PHE A 441 10.24 19.16 4.21
C PHE A 441 10.54 20.54 4.83
N ARG A 442 11.50 20.59 5.75
CA ARG A 442 11.88 21.81 6.45
C ARG A 442 12.48 22.89 5.53
N ARG A 443 13.27 22.46 4.53
CA ARG A 443 13.84 23.39 3.52
C ARG A 443 12.78 24.05 2.62
N GLY A 444 11.58 23.52 2.53
CA GLY A 444 10.46 24.10 1.77
C GLY A 444 10.58 23.95 0.25
N SER A 445 11.65 23.38 -0.29
CA SER A 445 11.87 23.22 -1.74
C SER A 445 10.81 22.35 -2.44
N TRP A 446 10.06 21.54 -1.68
CA TRP A 446 8.93 20.76 -2.19
C TRP A 446 7.71 21.61 -2.56
N LEU A 447 7.58 22.83 -1.97
CA LEU A 447 6.49 23.77 -2.28
C LEU A 447 6.63 24.45 -3.65
N GLU A 448 7.79 24.37 -4.26
CA GLU A 448 8.08 24.93 -5.58
C GLU A 448 7.89 23.89 -6.70
N GLN A 449 7.72 22.64 -6.31
CA GLN A 449 7.42 21.55 -7.23
C GLN A 449 5.93 21.60 -7.59
N SER A 450 5.60 21.56 -8.86
CA SER A 450 4.22 21.40 -9.34
C SER A 450 4.18 20.32 -10.41
N VAL A 451 3.07 19.61 -10.50
CA VAL A 451 2.84 18.58 -11.52
C VAL A 451 1.90 19.10 -12.62
N ILE A 452 1.18 20.18 -12.34
CA ILE A 452 0.26 20.85 -13.28
C ILE A 452 0.87 22.12 -13.87
#